data_c1716db3fc65d10fad5d2791abbd20be
#
_entry.id   c1716db3fc65d10fad5d2791abbd20be
#
_cell.length_a   1.000
_cell.length_b   1.000
_cell.length_c   1.000
_cell.angle_alpha   90.00
_cell.angle_beta   90.00
_cell.angle_gamma   90.00
#
_symmetry.space_group_name_H-M   'P 1'
#
loop_
_entity.id
_entity.type
_entity.pdbx_description
1 polymer ?
#
loop_
_entity_poly.entity_id
_entity_poly.type
_entity_poly.pdbx_seq_one_letter_code
_entity_poly.pdbx_strand_id
1 'polypeptide(L)'
;MKVSYQKLFKILYDRGISKTSLGDALSLSSTTLAKLSKNEQIAMSTLIGICEYLNCQPGDIMELKREEDKESLLYRLTEEKDSRLKGSIYHQTQIKFAYNSNHIEGSRLTEEQTRYIYETNTVGLEKEPANVDDIMETINHFQCFDYMVECANNTLDEVFIKNVHKILKTNTSDSRLSWFNVGEYKARKNMVGDMETTPPEKVKGEMDKLLNEYWGKQDITFNDILDFHVRFEIIHPFQDDHVIIRTKLEKPSKINGLALI
;
A
#
# COMPACT_ATOMS: atom_id res chain seq x y z
N MET A 1 -8.95 -0.41 -20.60
CA MET A 1 -7.49 -0.14 -20.58
C MET A 1 -7.16 0.86 -21.67
N LYS A 2 -6.37 1.87 -21.36
CA LYS A 2 -5.83 2.85 -22.30
C LYS A 2 -4.33 2.64 -22.45
N VAL A 3 -3.82 2.85 -23.67
CA VAL A 3 -2.38 2.87 -23.90
C VAL A 3 -1.81 4.21 -23.44
N SER A 4 -0.62 4.21 -22.87
CA SER A 4 0.15 5.42 -22.54
C SER A 4 1.51 5.35 -23.22
N TYR A 5 1.92 6.44 -23.87
CA TYR A 5 3.24 6.60 -24.50
C TYR A 5 4.13 7.59 -23.75
N GLN A 6 3.86 7.85 -22.47
CA GLN A 6 4.69 8.75 -21.67
C GLN A 6 6.15 8.30 -21.62
N LYS A 7 6.40 6.99 -21.57
CA LYS A 7 7.75 6.42 -21.62
C LYS A 7 8.47 6.74 -22.92
N LEU A 8 7.76 6.67 -24.07
CA LEU A 8 8.31 7.08 -25.36
C LEU A 8 8.77 8.54 -25.32
N PHE A 9 7.91 9.45 -24.87
CA PHE A 9 8.25 10.87 -24.84
C PHE A 9 9.41 11.18 -23.89
N LYS A 10 9.54 10.43 -22.79
CA LYS A 10 10.70 10.52 -21.91
C LYS A 10 11.99 10.11 -22.63
N ILE A 11 11.99 8.95 -23.32
CA ILE A 11 13.16 8.50 -24.09
C ILE A 11 13.53 9.51 -25.18
N LEU A 12 12.55 10.05 -25.89
CA LEU A 12 12.80 11.07 -26.91
C LEU A 12 13.44 12.31 -26.31
N TYR A 13 12.92 12.78 -25.17
CA TYR A 13 13.48 13.92 -24.44
C TYR A 13 14.92 13.66 -23.99
N ASP A 14 15.17 12.51 -23.35
CA ASP A 14 16.49 12.12 -22.83
C ASP A 14 17.53 12.01 -23.95
N ARG A 15 17.09 11.66 -25.18
CA ARG A 15 17.97 11.54 -26.38
C ARG A 15 18.01 12.80 -27.27
N GLY A 16 17.32 13.87 -26.87
CA GLY A 16 17.23 15.10 -27.67
C GLY A 16 16.53 14.96 -29.02
N ILE A 17 15.65 13.96 -29.17
CA ILE A 17 14.90 13.67 -30.39
C ILE A 17 13.53 14.37 -30.30
N SER A 18 13.21 15.23 -31.25
CA SER A 18 11.89 15.84 -31.35
C SER A 18 10.84 14.86 -31.92
N LYS A 19 9.55 15.09 -31.59
CA LYS A 19 8.44 14.33 -32.19
C LYS A 19 8.45 14.44 -33.74
N THR A 20 8.77 15.60 -34.24
CA THR A 20 8.85 15.84 -35.69
C THR A 20 9.98 15.03 -36.30
N SER A 21 11.16 15.06 -35.68
CA SER A 21 12.31 14.24 -36.11
C SER A 21 12.02 12.74 -36.11
N LEU A 22 11.30 12.25 -35.11
CA LEU A 22 10.83 10.85 -35.08
C LEU A 22 9.86 10.58 -36.26
N GLY A 23 8.93 11.50 -36.50
CA GLY A 23 7.98 11.41 -37.61
C GLY A 23 8.67 11.36 -38.98
N ASP A 24 9.64 12.23 -39.20
CA ASP A 24 10.39 12.31 -40.43
C ASP A 24 11.24 11.04 -40.64
N ALA A 25 11.94 10.58 -39.61
CA ALA A 25 12.79 9.38 -39.68
C ALA A 25 12.01 8.11 -40.02
N LEU A 26 10.77 8.00 -39.54
CA LEU A 26 9.91 6.83 -39.74
C LEU A 26 8.77 7.05 -40.76
N SER A 27 8.76 8.18 -41.44
CA SER A 27 7.70 8.56 -42.39
C SER A 27 6.29 8.45 -41.78
N LEU A 28 6.15 8.86 -40.49
CA LEU A 28 4.86 8.80 -39.79
C LEU A 28 3.97 9.96 -40.22
N SER A 29 2.69 9.66 -40.42
CA SER A 29 1.70 10.70 -40.71
C SER A 29 1.48 11.61 -39.47
N SER A 30 1.08 12.86 -39.72
CA SER A 30 0.69 13.80 -38.66
C SER A 30 -0.41 13.24 -37.76
N THR A 31 -1.33 12.45 -38.33
CA THR A 31 -2.37 11.73 -37.62
C THR A 31 -1.80 10.70 -36.64
N THR A 32 -0.76 9.95 -37.05
CA THR A 32 -0.09 8.98 -36.14
C THR A 32 0.63 9.66 -34.99
N LEU A 33 1.31 10.78 -35.26
CA LEU A 33 1.96 11.60 -34.25
C LEU A 33 0.94 12.21 -33.28
N ALA A 34 -0.23 12.60 -33.77
CA ALA A 34 -1.33 13.09 -32.93
C ALA A 34 -1.89 11.97 -32.03
N LYS A 35 -2.07 10.75 -32.58
CA LYS A 35 -2.49 9.58 -31.80
C LYS A 35 -1.52 9.23 -30.65
N LEU A 36 -0.23 9.22 -30.95
CA LEU A 36 0.79 9.04 -29.90
C LEU A 36 0.66 10.08 -28.79
N SER A 37 0.48 11.36 -29.15
CA SER A 37 0.34 12.46 -28.18
C SER A 37 -0.93 12.39 -27.35
N LYS A 38 -2.00 11.79 -27.90
CA LYS A 38 -3.29 11.61 -27.22
C LYS A 38 -3.43 10.25 -26.52
N ASN A 39 -2.37 9.44 -26.51
CA ASN A 39 -2.42 8.08 -25.99
C ASN A 39 -3.49 7.21 -26.68
N GLU A 40 -3.68 7.40 -27.98
CA GLU A 40 -4.58 6.59 -28.79
C GLU A 40 -3.84 5.41 -29.43
N GLN A 41 -4.57 4.36 -29.78
CA GLN A 41 -3.99 3.18 -30.39
C GLN A 41 -3.36 3.49 -31.76
N ILE A 42 -2.16 2.96 -31.99
CA ILE A 42 -1.44 3.00 -33.25
C ILE A 42 -1.30 1.60 -33.84
N ALA A 43 -0.97 1.50 -35.09
CA ALA A 43 -0.70 0.23 -35.75
C ALA A 43 0.53 -0.46 -35.12
N MET A 44 0.48 -1.79 -35.02
CA MET A 44 1.60 -2.58 -34.47
C MET A 44 2.88 -2.39 -35.31
N SER A 45 2.75 -2.24 -36.64
CA SER A 45 3.88 -1.95 -37.52
C SER A 45 4.57 -0.62 -37.17
N THR A 46 3.79 0.40 -36.81
CA THR A 46 4.34 1.68 -36.35
C THR A 46 5.06 1.50 -35.01
N LEU A 47 4.48 0.75 -34.09
CA LEU A 47 5.10 0.47 -32.79
C LEU A 47 6.45 -0.25 -32.97
N ILE A 48 6.50 -1.27 -33.81
CA ILE A 48 7.73 -2.01 -34.13
C ILE A 48 8.78 -1.07 -34.75
N GLY A 49 8.41 -0.24 -35.74
CA GLY A 49 9.32 0.72 -36.36
C GLY A 49 9.91 1.72 -35.35
N ILE A 50 9.12 2.18 -34.38
CA ILE A 50 9.61 3.04 -33.29
C ILE A 50 10.60 2.28 -32.40
N CYS A 51 10.30 1.03 -32.04
CA CYS A 51 11.20 0.20 -31.25
C CYS A 51 12.54 -0.07 -31.96
N GLU A 52 12.50 -0.38 -33.23
CA GLU A 52 13.71 -0.59 -34.04
C GLU A 52 14.55 0.69 -34.15
N TYR A 53 13.91 1.82 -34.41
CA TYR A 53 14.60 3.12 -34.53
C TYR A 53 15.26 3.53 -33.21
N LEU A 54 14.58 3.29 -32.09
CA LEU A 54 15.09 3.61 -30.76
C LEU A 54 15.91 2.48 -30.12
N ASN A 55 16.04 1.33 -30.77
CA ASN A 55 16.68 0.12 -30.25
C ASN A 55 16.20 -0.21 -28.82
N CYS A 56 14.91 -0.45 -28.70
CA CYS A 56 14.25 -0.73 -27.41
C CYS A 56 13.09 -1.73 -27.58
N GLN A 57 12.51 -2.19 -26.48
CA GLN A 57 11.36 -3.08 -26.50
C GLN A 57 10.03 -2.29 -26.36
N PRO A 58 8.88 -2.86 -26.79
CA PRO A 58 7.58 -2.20 -26.65
C PRO A 58 7.26 -1.72 -25.23
N GLY A 59 7.63 -2.50 -24.21
CA GLY A 59 7.43 -2.12 -22.79
C GLY A 59 8.25 -0.91 -22.34
N ASP A 60 9.32 -0.55 -23.07
CA ASP A 60 10.13 0.62 -22.78
C ASP A 60 9.48 1.92 -23.29
N ILE A 61 8.59 1.83 -24.30
CA ILE A 61 7.97 3.00 -24.93
C ILE A 61 6.47 3.13 -24.69
N MET A 62 5.82 2.05 -24.22
CA MET A 62 4.38 2.08 -23.92
C MET A 62 4.05 1.28 -22.67
N GLU A 63 2.93 1.63 -22.06
CA GLU A 63 2.30 0.87 -21.00
C GLU A 63 0.78 0.85 -21.18
N LEU A 64 0.13 -0.18 -20.67
CA LEU A 64 -1.33 -0.25 -20.61
C LEU A 64 -1.78 0.22 -19.22
N LYS A 65 -2.40 1.40 -19.16
CA LYS A 65 -3.03 1.89 -17.94
C LYS A 65 -4.48 1.41 -17.89
N ARG A 66 -4.90 0.87 -16.75
CA ARG A 66 -6.33 0.70 -16.51
C ARG A 66 -6.96 2.09 -16.46
N GLU A 67 -8.13 2.27 -17.05
CA GLU A 67 -8.92 3.46 -16.74
C GLU A 67 -9.20 3.44 -15.24
N GLU A 68 -8.83 4.52 -14.57
CA GLU A 68 -9.18 4.71 -13.18
C GLU A 68 -10.69 4.74 -13.09
N ASP A 69 -11.24 3.81 -12.34
CA ASP A 69 -12.65 3.85 -12.01
C ASP A 69 -12.87 4.99 -11.01
N LYS A 70 -13.32 6.14 -11.54
CA LYS A 70 -13.58 7.34 -10.72
C LYS A 70 -14.66 7.15 -9.67
N GLU A 71 -15.45 6.09 -9.77
CA GLU A 71 -16.43 5.70 -8.77
C GLU A 71 -15.84 4.74 -7.73
N SER A 72 -14.63 4.23 -7.96
CA SER A 72 -13.98 3.33 -7.03
C SER A 72 -13.61 4.03 -5.72
N LEU A 73 -13.72 3.30 -4.62
CA LEU A 73 -13.28 3.79 -3.31
C LEU A 73 -11.79 4.20 -3.33
N LEU A 74 -10.94 3.42 -4.01
CA LEU A 74 -9.50 3.72 -4.10
C LEU A 74 -9.25 5.06 -4.80
N TYR A 75 -9.91 5.32 -5.94
CA TYR A 75 -9.80 6.61 -6.62
C TYR A 75 -10.20 7.75 -5.68
N ARG A 76 -11.33 7.60 -5.00
CA ARG A 76 -11.82 8.59 -4.04
C ARG A 76 -10.83 8.83 -2.89
N LEU A 77 -10.28 7.77 -2.29
CA LEU A 77 -9.29 7.90 -1.22
C LEU A 77 -8.02 8.62 -1.70
N THR A 78 -7.57 8.33 -2.91
CA THR A 78 -6.39 8.99 -3.51
C THR A 78 -6.64 10.49 -3.75
N GLU A 79 -7.76 10.84 -4.37
CA GLU A 79 -8.15 12.25 -4.60
C GLU A 79 -8.31 13.03 -3.29
N GLU A 80 -8.96 12.43 -2.29
CA GLU A 80 -9.18 13.06 -0.98
C GLU A 80 -7.87 13.22 -0.20
N LYS A 81 -6.92 12.27 -0.34
CA LYS A 81 -5.56 12.35 0.20
C LYS A 81 -4.80 13.52 -0.44
N ASP A 82 -4.74 13.56 -1.76
CA ASP A 82 -3.96 14.55 -2.50
C ASP A 82 -4.51 15.97 -2.30
N SER A 83 -5.83 16.10 -2.23
CA SER A 83 -6.50 17.39 -1.97
C SER A 83 -6.50 17.80 -0.50
N ARG A 84 -6.09 16.92 0.42
CA ARG A 84 -6.14 17.11 1.89
C ARG A 84 -7.52 17.56 2.38
N LEU A 85 -8.57 16.97 1.83
CA LEU A 85 -9.96 17.35 2.10
C LEU A 85 -10.35 16.98 3.53
N LYS A 86 -10.49 17.98 4.40
CA LYS A 86 -10.92 17.78 5.79
C LYS A 86 -12.34 17.23 5.85
N GLY A 87 -12.58 16.30 6.78
CA GLY A 87 -13.88 15.65 6.98
C GLY A 87 -14.26 14.63 5.90
N SER A 88 -13.38 14.37 4.93
CA SER A 88 -13.53 13.36 3.90
C SER A 88 -13.49 11.92 4.45
N ILE A 89 -13.84 10.94 3.62
CA ILE A 89 -13.71 9.51 4.00
C ILE A 89 -12.26 9.19 4.35
N TYR A 90 -11.31 9.63 3.51
CA TYR A 90 -9.88 9.42 3.78
C TYR A 90 -9.47 10.01 5.13
N HIS A 91 -9.79 11.28 5.39
CA HIS A 91 -9.47 11.95 6.64
C HIS A 91 -10.06 11.25 7.87
N GLN A 92 -11.34 10.87 7.82
CA GLN A 92 -11.99 10.17 8.92
C GLN A 92 -11.42 8.76 9.12
N THR A 93 -11.09 8.06 8.03
CA THR A 93 -10.52 6.71 8.10
C THR A 93 -9.14 6.75 8.74
N GLN A 94 -8.28 7.72 8.37
CA GLN A 94 -6.96 7.90 9.00
C GLN A 94 -7.06 7.97 10.52
N ILE A 95 -7.93 8.85 11.02
CA ILE A 95 -8.06 9.06 12.47
C ILE A 95 -8.64 7.84 13.18
N LYS A 96 -9.76 7.31 12.67
CA LYS A 96 -10.45 6.19 13.31
C LYS A 96 -9.65 4.90 13.25
N PHE A 97 -8.98 4.66 12.13
CA PHE A 97 -8.16 3.48 11.96
C PHE A 97 -6.98 3.49 12.94
N ALA A 98 -6.20 4.58 12.96
CA ALA A 98 -5.08 4.71 13.88
C ALA A 98 -5.51 4.63 15.34
N TYR A 99 -6.61 5.32 15.72
CA TYR A 99 -7.15 5.25 17.07
C TYR A 99 -7.56 3.84 17.46
N ASN A 100 -8.39 3.17 16.63
CA ASN A 100 -8.92 1.85 16.99
C ASN A 100 -7.82 0.79 17.07
N SER A 101 -6.88 0.78 16.11
CA SER A 101 -5.78 -0.18 16.12
C SER A 101 -4.89 0.00 17.34
N ASN A 102 -4.42 1.21 17.61
CA ASN A 102 -3.58 1.49 18.77
C ASN A 102 -4.31 1.28 20.12
N HIS A 103 -5.61 1.57 20.16
CA HIS A 103 -6.40 1.35 21.39
C HIS A 103 -6.54 -0.15 21.72
N ILE A 104 -6.67 -1.01 20.69
CA ILE A 104 -6.67 -2.47 20.87
C ILE A 104 -5.32 -2.94 21.43
N GLU A 105 -4.23 -2.32 21.02
CA GLU A 105 -2.87 -2.61 21.49
C GLU A 105 -2.52 -1.96 22.83
N GLY A 106 -3.46 -1.24 23.44
CA GLY A 106 -3.33 -0.69 24.80
C GLY A 106 -2.88 0.77 24.86
N SER A 107 -2.81 1.47 23.74
CA SER A 107 -2.57 2.91 23.72
C SER A 107 -3.63 3.67 24.51
N ARG A 108 -3.17 4.67 25.26
CA ARG A 108 -4.03 5.53 26.10
C ARG A 108 -4.43 6.83 25.40
N LEU A 109 -4.02 7.05 24.17
CA LEU A 109 -4.45 8.21 23.39
C LEU A 109 -5.94 8.15 23.13
N THR A 110 -6.61 9.28 23.28
CA THR A 110 -8.03 9.42 22.92
C THR A 110 -8.18 9.62 21.41
N GLU A 111 -9.38 9.41 20.86
CA GLU A 111 -9.66 9.73 19.44
C GLU A 111 -9.41 11.19 19.14
N GLU A 112 -9.69 12.10 20.09
CA GLU A 112 -9.44 13.52 19.93
C GLU A 112 -7.93 13.83 19.88
N GLN A 113 -7.13 13.23 20.74
CA GLN A 113 -5.66 13.35 20.68
C GLN A 113 -5.10 12.79 19.38
N THR A 114 -5.59 11.64 18.91
CA THR A 114 -5.24 11.07 17.60
C THR A 114 -5.57 12.05 16.48
N ARG A 115 -6.74 12.69 16.53
CA ARG A 115 -7.15 13.75 15.58
C ARG A 115 -6.22 14.96 15.63
N TYR A 116 -5.85 15.44 16.81
CA TYR A 116 -4.90 16.55 16.97
C TYR A 116 -3.54 16.23 16.35
N ILE A 117 -3.03 15.02 16.60
CA ILE A 117 -1.77 14.57 15.98
C ILE A 117 -1.88 14.63 14.45
N TYR A 118 -2.98 14.09 13.90
CA TYR A 118 -3.17 14.06 12.45
C TYR A 118 -3.33 15.44 11.82
N GLU A 119 -4.18 16.29 12.41
CA GLU A 119 -4.55 17.57 11.80
C GLU A 119 -3.54 18.68 12.05
N THR A 120 -2.81 18.65 13.17
CA THR A 120 -1.99 19.76 13.63
C THR A 120 -0.54 19.39 13.93
N ASN A 121 -0.21 18.10 13.88
CA ASN A 121 1.09 17.59 14.33
C ASN A 121 1.45 17.99 15.78
N THR A 122 0.42 18.09 16.63
CA THR A 122 0.56 18.41 18.07
C THR A 122 -0.19 17.40 18.91
N VAL A 123 0.16 17.29 20.19
CA VAL A 123 -0.55 16.47 21.17
C VAL A 123 -1.11 17.36 22.25
N GLY A 124 -2.43 17.34 22.44
CA GLY A 124 -3.07 17.96 23.60
C GLY A 124 -2.88 17.09 24.84
N LEU A 125 -2.02 17.49 25.75
CA LEU A 125 -1.83 16.84 27.03
C LEU A 125 -2.70 17.56 28.09
N GLU A 126 -3.78 16.91 28.56
CA GLU A 126 -4.65 17.58 29.54
C GLU A 126 -4.13 17.41 30.98
N LYS A 127 -3.89 16.21 31.46
CA LYS A 127 -3.50 15.97 32.87
C LYS A 127 -2.50 14.84 33.07
N GLU A 128 -2.38 13.91 32.14
CA GLU A 128 -1.47 12.77 32.24
C GLU A 128 -0.45 12.78 31.11
N PRO A 129 0.79 12.36 31.36
CA PRO A 129 1.78 12.24 30.31
C PRO A 129 1.36 11.17 29.30
N ALA A 130 1.44 11.49 28.01
CA ALA A 130 1.27 10.51 26.95
C ALA A 130 2.56 9.68 26.81
N ASN A 131 2.39 8.38 26.52
CA ASN A 131 3.52 7.53 26.17
C ASN A 131 4.05 7.97 24.78
N VAL A 132 5.37 8.11 24.68
CA VAL A 132 6.00 8.50 23.42
C VAL A 132 5.79 7.45 22.34
N ASP A 133 5.79 6.18 22.68
CA ASP A 133 5.53 5.10 21.73
C ASP A 133 4.09 5.14 21.21
N ASP A 134 3.09 5.44 22.06
CA ASP A 134 1.70 5.63 21.60
C ASP A 134 1.61 6.73 20.52
N ILE A 135 2.35 7.83 20.70
CA ILE A 135 2.41 8.93 19.73
C ILE A 135 3.10 8.48 18.45
N MET A 136 4.25 7.80 18.57
CA MET A 136 5.01 7.33 17.41
C MET A 136 4.22 6.29 16.61
N GLU A 137 3.61 5.33 17.26
CA GLU A 137 2.76 4.33 16.62
C GLU A 137 1.55 4.97 15.92
N THR A 138 0.93 5.98 16.54
CA THR A 138 -0.16 6.75 15.90
C THR A 138 0.31 7.43 14.61
N ILE A 139 1.46 8.08 14.62
CA ILE A 139 2.04 8.71 13.42
C ILE A 139 2.39 7.63 12.37
N ASN A 140 2.96 6.52 12.81
CA ASN A 140 3.30 5.41 11.94
C ASN A 140 2.06 4.77 11.29
N HIS A 141 0.93 4.68 12.01
CA HIS A 141 -0.34 4.23 11.43
C HIS A 141 -0.82 5.13 10.30
N PHE A 142 -0.70 6.45 10.42
CA PHE A 142 -1.03 7.35 9.32
C PHE A 142 -0.16 7.09 8.09
N GLN A 143 1.14 6.90 8.28
CA GLN A 143 2.07 6.56 7.19
C GLN A 143 1.77 5.19 6.58
N CYS A 144 1.38 4.21 7.39
CA CYS A 144 0.95 2.91 6.91
C CYS A 144 -0.30 2.99 6.03
N PHE A 145 -1.30 3.76 6.45
CA PHE A 145 -2.51 3.93 5.65
C PHE A 145 -2.20 4.62 4.32
N ASP A 146 -1.34 5.64 4.31
CA ASP A 146 -0.86 6.29 3.10
C ASP A 146 -0.17 5.29 2.16
N TYR A 147 0.75 4.49 2.69
CA TYR A 147 1.45 3.45 1.94
C TYR A 147 0.49 2.40 1.37
N MET A 148 -0.51 1.97 2.15
CA MET A 148 -1.52 1.01 1.69
C MET A 148 -2.36 1.56 0.54
N VAL A 149 -2.80 2.82 0.61
CA VAL A 149 -3.55 3.49 -0.47
C VAL A 149 -2.68 3.60 -1.74
N GLU A 150 -1.42 3.99 -1.60
CA GLU A 150 -0.48 4.11 -2.73
C GLU A 150 -0.18 2.76 -3.39
N CYS A 151 -0.09 1.70 -2.59
CA CYS A 151 0.23 0.36 -3.04
C CYS A 151 -0.99 -0.53 -3.32
N ALA A 152 -2.22 -0.02 -3.20
CA ALA A 152 -3.44 -0.82 -3.28
C ALA A 152 -3.63 -1.60 -4.59
N ASN A 153 -2.98 -1.17 -5.68
CA ASN A 153 -2.98 -1.88 -6.96
C ASN A 153 -1.82 -2.88 -7.11
N ASN A 154 -0.92 -2.95 -6.14
CA ASN A 154 0.21 -3.88 -6.15
C ASN A 154 -0.23 -5.24 -5.60
N THR A 155 0.58 -6.25 -5.87
CA THR A 155 0.38 -7.59 -5.29
C THR A 155 0.67 -7.55 -3.79
N LEU A 156 -0.23 -8.14 -3.00
CA LEU A 156 0.03 -8.40 -1.59
C LEU A 156 1.08 -9.53 -1.50
N ASP A 157 2.32 -9.16 -1.23
CA ASP A 157 3.45 -10.09 -1.13
C ASP A 157 4.20 -9.92 0.21
N GLU A 158 5.20 -10.76 0.41
CA GLU A 158 6.03 -10.72 1.61
C GLU A 158 6.72 -9.35 1.78
N VAL A 159 7.14 -8.73 0.69
CA VAL A 159 7.84 -7.43 0.72
C VAL A 159 6.90 -6.35 1.20
N PHE A 160 5.66 -6.35 0.70
CA PHE A 160 4.63 -5.41 1.15
C PHE A 160 4.34 -5.57 2.65
N ILE A 161 4.13 -6.80 3.12
CA ILE A 161 3.83 -7.10 4.53
C ILE A 161 4.99 -6.64 5.45
N LYS A 162 6.23 -6.95 5.06
CA LYS A 162 7.41 -6.52 5.81
C LYS A 162 7.59 -5.01 5.83
N ASN A 163 7.26 -4.32 4.74
CA ASN A 163 7.30 -2.87 4.68
C ASN A 163 6.23 -2.23 5.58
N VAL A 164 5.02 -2.77 5.62
CA VAL A 164 3.97 -2.32 6.55
C VAL A 164 4.46 -2.41 7.99
N HIS A 165 4.98 -3.58 8.42
CA HIS A 165 5.55 -3.74 9.75
C HIS A 165 6.72 -2.78 10.01
N LYS A 166 7.59 -2.58 9.01
CA LYS A 166 8.71 -1.63 9.11
C LYS A 166 8.22 -0.21 9.37
N ILE A 167 7.19 0.24 8.67
CA ILE A 167 6.62 1.57 8.89
C ILE A 167 6.02 1.64 10.30
N LEU A 168 5.21 0.66 10.71
CA LEU A 168 4.52 0.66 12.00
C LEU A 168 5.48 0.76 13.18
N LYS A 169 6.58 0.02 13.16
CA LYS A 169 7.50 -0.08 14.30
C LYS A 169 8.74 0.82 14.21
N THR A 170 8.87 1.62 13.14
CA THR A 170 9.99 2.58 13.03
C THR A 170 9.95 3.62 14.14
N ASN A 171 11.09 3.86 14.79
CA ASN A 171 11.32 4.84 15.85
C ASN A 171 10.59 4.56 17.19
N THR A 172 9.95 3.41 17.35
CA THR A 172 9.43 2.98 18.67
C THR A 172 10.57 2.54 19.59
N SER A 173 10.30 2.38 20.88
CA SER A 173 11.28 1.87 21.85
C SER A 173 11.74 0.46 21.48
N ASP A 174 10.82 -0.39 21.02
CA ASP A 174 11.12 -1.76 20.58
C ASP A 174 12.10 -1.81 19.41
N SER A 175 12.00 -0.85 18.48
CA SER A 175 12.91 -0.77 17.34
C SER A 175 14.38 -0.59 17.70
N ARG A 176 14.68 -0.21 18.96
CA ARG A 176 16.04 -0.04 19.48
C ARG A 176 16.62 -1.32 20.10
N LEU A 177 15.77 -2.34 20.26
CA LEU A 177 16.20 -3.61 20.82
C LEU A 177 16.91 -4.43 19.73
N SER A 178 18.13 -4.89 20.04
CA SER A 178 18.97 -5.60 19.06
C SER A 178 18.38 -6.91 18.54
N TRP A 179 17.38 -7.45 19.22
CA TRP A 179 16.69 -8.68 18.87
C TRP A 179 15.32 -8.44 18.22
N PHE A 180 14.84 -7.19 18.18
CA PHE A 180 13.59 -6.82 17.55
C PHE A 180 13.86 -6.44 16.08
N ASN A 181 13.53 -7.33 15.17
CA ASN A 181 13.85 -7.17 13.75
C ASN A 181 12.74 -6.41 13.03
N VAL A 182 12.82 -5.08 13.04
CA VAL A 182 11.84 -4.22 12.35
C VAL A 182 11.79 -4.52 10.85
N GLY A 183 10.62 -4.91 10.37
CA GLY A 183 10.42 -5.25 8.96
C GLY A 183 10.92 -6.64 8.56
N GLU A 184 11.24 -7.49 9.54
CA GLU A 184 11.64 -8.88 9.32
C GLU A 184 10.84 -9.82 10.22
N TYR A 185 10.69 -11.07 9.81
CA TYR A 185 10.01 -12.07 10.62
C TYR A 185 10.72 -12.29 11.96
N LYS A 186 9.94 -12.68 12.94
CA LYS A 186 10.42 -12.91 14.31
C LYS A 186 11.55 -13.94 14.37
N ALA A 187 12.52 -13.66 15.23
CA ALA A 187 13.63 -14.55 15.53
C ALA A 187 13.45 -15.33 16.85
N ARG A 188 12.47 -14.93 17.67
CA ARG A 188 12.19 -15.54 18.96
C ARG A 188 10.74 -16.02 19.00
N LYS A 189 10.49 -17.07 19.78
CA LYS A 189 9.13 -17.52 20.09
C LYS A 189 8.39 -16.41 20.84
N ASN A 190 7.13 -16.23 20.50
CA ASN A 190 6.21 -15.36 21.20
C ASN A 190 4.88 -16.09 21.45
N MET A 191 4.06 -15.51 22.28
CA MET A 191 2.75 -16.04 22.66
C MET A 191 1.71 -14.94 22.48
N VAL A 192 0.49 -15.30 22.14
CA VAL A 192 -0.67 -14.41 22.15
C VAL A 192 -1.63 -14.93 23.22
N GLY A 193 -1.70 -14.22 24.35
CA GLY A 193 -2.36 -14.76 25.55
C GLY A 193 -1.67 -16.05 25.99
N ASP A 194 -2.45 -17.14 26.08
CA ASP A 194 -1.95 -18.47 26.48
C ASP A 194 -1.61 -19.39 25.27
N MET A 195 -1.70 -18.87 24.04
CA MET A 195 -1.44 -19.65 22.81
C MET A 195 -0.04 -19.41 22.28
N GLU A 196 0.70 -20.49 22.04
CA GLU A 196 1.94 -20.42 21.27
C GLU A 196 1.64 -20.11 19.81
N THR A 197 2.34 -19.15 19.25
CA THR A 197 2.25 -18.80 17.85
C THR A 197 3.20 -19.68 17.00
N THR A 198 3.17 -19.56 15.68
CA THR A 198 4.07 -20.31 14.81
C THR A 198 5.53 -20.11 15.23
N PRO A 199 6.32 -21.19 15.43
CA PRO A 199 7.74 -21.06 15.78
C PRO A 199 8.53 -20.33 14.69
N PRO A 200 9.56 -19.52 15.04
CA PRO A 200 10.30 -18.67 14.10
C PRO A 200 10.79 -19.41 12.85
N GLU A 201 11.30 -20.61 13.02
CA GLU A 201 11.83 -21.45 11.92
C GLU A 201 10.77 -21.90 10.91
N LYS A 202 9.48 -21.83 11.25
CA LYS A 202 8.35 -22.22 10.40
C LYS A 202 7.63 -21.01 9.79
N VAL A 203 7.82 -19.81 10.34
CA VAL A 203 7.08 -18.60 9.92
C VAL A 203 7.18 -18.37 8.42
N LYS A 204 8.38 -18.40 7.84
CA LYS A 204 8.56 -18.20 6.39
C LYS A 204 7.73 -19.18 5.56
N GLY A 205 7.78 -20.46 5.90
CA GLY A 205 7.02 -21.50 5.16
C GLY A 205 5.50 -21.34 5.28
N GLU A 206 5.00 -21.00 6.47
CA GLU A 206 3.57 -20.78 6.67
C GLU A 206 3.09 -19.48 5.98
N MET A 207 3.90 -18.42 5.96
CA MET A 207 3.59 -17.21 5.21
C MET A 207 3.59 -17.44 3.69
N ASP A 208 4.59 -18.14 3.16
CA ASP A 208 4.62 -18.51 1.74
C ASP A 208 3.39 -19.34 1.34
N LYS A 209 2.98 -20.29 2.18
CA LYS A 209 1.78 -21.08 1.97
C LYS A 209 0.52 -20.23 1.99
N LEU A 210 0.37 -19.35 2.98
CA LEU A 210 -0.76 -18.42 3.11
C LEU A 210 -0.90 -17.53 1.88
N LEU A 211 0.19 -16.92 1.43
CA LEU A 211 0.21 -16.04 0.27
C LEU A 211 -0.10 -16.78 -1.03
N ASN A 212 0.50 -17.96 -1.23
CA ASN A 212 0.25 -18.77 -2.43
C ASN A 212 -1.19 -19.26 -2.51
N GLU A 213 -1.79 -19.69 -1.40
CA GLU A 213 -3.19 -20.10 -1.35
C GLU A 213 -4.14 -18.94 -1.60
N TYR A 214 -3.84 -17.75 -1.06
CA TYR A 214 -4.63 -16.54 -1.29
C TYR A 214 -4.64 -16.15 -2.77
N TRP A 215 -3.48 -16.11 -3.41
CA TRP A 215 -3.34 -15.76 -4.82
C TRP A 215 -3.72 -16.88 -5.80
N GLY A 216 -3.80 -18.13 -5.34
CA GLY A 216 -4.31 -19.24 -6.14
C GLY A 216 -5.81 -19.20 -6.40
N LYS A 217 -6.55 -18.30 -5.72
CA LYS A 217 -7.99 -18.12 -5.89
C LYS A 217 -8.28 -17.27 -7.12
N GLN A 218 -9.27 -17.67 -7.93
CA GLN A 218 -9.67 -16.91 -9.13
C GLN A 218 -10.38 -15.60 -8.76
N ASP A 219 -11.28 -15.67 -7.78
CA ASP A 219 -12.02 -14.53 -7.26
C ASP A 219 -11.84 -14.48 -5.74
N ILE A 220 -11.35 -13.35 -5.24
CA ILE A 220 -11.16 -13.14 -3.80
C ILE A 220 -12.44 -12.55 -3.22
N THR A 221 -13.04 -13.29 -2.29
CA THR A 221 -14.24 -12.87 -1.57
C THR A 221 -13.89 -12.20 -0.24
N PHE A 222 -14.87 -11.56 0.39
CA PHE A 222 -14.70 -11.01 1.74
C PHE A 222 -14.31 -12.09 2.78
N ASN A 223 -14.87 -13.30 2.65
CA ASN A 223 -14.52 -14.41 3.54
C ASN A 223 -13.05 -14.84 3.36
N ASP A 224 -12.51 -14.76 2.13
CA ASP A 224 -11.11 -15.08 1.88
C ASP A 224 -10.17 -14.08 2.53
N ILE A 225 -10.57 -12.81 2.56
CA ILE A 225 -9.83 -11.75 3.26
C ILE A 225 -9.85 -12.00 4.77
N LEU A 226 -11.00 -12.36 5.34
CA LEU A 226 -11.12 -12.70 6.76
C LEU A 226 -10.30 -13.96 7.13
N ASP A 227 -10.35 -14.99 6.28
CA ASP A 227 -9.55 -16.20 6.48
C ASP A 227 -8.04 -15.91 6.43
N PHE A 228 -7.61 -15.09 5.46
CA PHE A 228 -6.23 -14.62 5.40
C PHE A 228 -5.82 -13.93 6.70
N HIS A 229 -6.63 -12.99 7.18
CA HIS A 229 -6.36 -12.24 8.40
C HIS A 229 -6.25 -13.18 9.62
N VAL A 230 -7.23 -14.07 9.82
CA VAL A 230 -7.21 -15.02 10.94
C VAL A 230 -5.96 -15.91 10.91
N ARG A 231 -5.59 -16.41 9.74
CA ARG A 231 -4.41 -17.26 9.59
C ARG A 231 -3.11 -16.48 9.77
N PHE A 232 -3.06 -15.24 9.31
CA PHE A 232 -1.94 -14.34 9.54
C PHE A 232 -1.72 -14.12 11.05
N GLU A 233 -2.80 -13.89 11.80
CA GLU A 233 -2.74 -13.73 13.25
C GLU A 233 -2.31 -15.00 13.98
N ILE A 234 -2.75 -16.18 13.52
CA ILE A 234 -2.28 -17.46 14.06
C ILE A 234 -0.78 -17.66 13.80
N ILE A 235 -0.29 -17.30 12.61
CA ILE A 235 1.14 -17.36 12.29
C ILE A 235 1.90 -16.38 13.16
N HIS A 236 1.36 -15.19 13.36
CA HIS A 236 1.97 -14.09 14.12
C HIS A 236 3.43 -13.88 13.71
N PRO A 237 3.66 -13.39 12.48
CA PRO A 237 4.97 -13.50 11.85
C PRO A 237 6.03 -12.57 12.42
N PHE A 238 5.64 -11.52 13.17
CA PHE A 238 6.55 -10.52 13.70
C PHE A 238 6.80 -10.67 15.21
N GLN A 239 7.75 -9.93 15.75
CA GLN A 239 8.22 -10.06 17.12
C GLN A 239 7.44 -9.20 18.13
N ASP A 240 6.27 -8.73 17.82
CA ASP A 240 5.49 -7.88 18.70
C ASP A 240 5.07 -8.65 19.96
N ASP A 241 5.33 -8.08 21.13
CA ASP A 241 5.03 -8.73 22.42
C ASP A 241 3.54 -8.59 22.80
N HIS A 242 2.76 -7.76 22.10
CA HIS A 242 1.39 -7.41 22.48
C HIS A 242 0.46 -7.28 21.25
N VAL A 243 0.16 -8.38 20.59
CA VAL A 243 -0.99 -8.39 19.68
C VAL A 243 -2.12 -9.17 20.35
N ILE A 244 -2.92 -8.48 21.14
CA ILE A 244 -4.22 -9.01 21.58
C ILE A 244 -5.25 -8.58 20.56
N ILE A 245 -5.42 -9.36 19.50
CA ILE A 245 -6.59 -9.22 18.64
C ILE A 245 -7.76 -9.95 19.29
N ARG A 246 -8.45 -9.25 20.15
CA ARG A 246 -9.86 -9.55 20.41
C ARG A 246 -10.67 -8.87 19.33
N THR A 247 -10.78 -9.50 18.17
CA THR A 247 -11.81 -9.15 17.20
C THR A 247 -13.19 -9.44 17.80
N LYS A 248 -13.73 -8.46 18.47
CA LYS A 248 -15.17 -8.39 18.64
C LYS A 248 -15.70 -8.01 17.25
N LEU A 249 -16.08 -9.00 16.46
CA LEU A 249 -16.78 -8.84 15.20
C LEU A 249 -18.12 -8.15 15.47
N GLU A 250 -18.11 -6.84 15.55
CA GLU A 250 -19.31 -6.05 15.36
C GLU A 250 -19.49 -5.90 13.85
N LYS A 251 -20.70 -6.26 13.39
CA LYS A 251 -21.13 -6.42 12.01
C LYS A 251 -20.50 -5.43 11.03
N PRO A 252 -19.87 -5.88 9.95
CA PRO A 252 -19.28 -5.01 8.95
C PRO A 252 -20.38 -4.26 8.20
N SER A 253 -20.43 -2.96 8.38
CA SER A 253 -21.12 -2.09 7.43
C SER A 253 -20.22 -1.97 6.20
N LYS A 254 -20.68 -2.54 5.10
CA LYS A 254 -20.22 -2.44 3.71
C LYS A 254 -19.03 -1.48 3.46
N ILE A 255 -17.82 -2.01 3.51
CA ILE A 255 -16.64 -1.43 2.91
C ILE A 255 -16.09 -2.48 1.95
N ASN A 256 -16.27 -2.23 0.65
CA ASN A 256 -15.70 -3.08 -0.39
C ASN A 256 -14.18 -2.95 -0.38
N GLY A 257 -13.49 -4.03 -0.06
CA GLY A 257 -12.14 -4.30 -0.56
C GLY A 257 -10.93 -3.78 0.22
N LEU A 258 -11.07 -3.11 1.36
CA LEU A 258 -9.95 -2.83 2.25
C LEU A 258 -10.14 -3.61 3.56
N ALA A 259 -9.64 -4.83 3.60
CA ALA A 259 -9.32 -5.49 4.84
C ALA A 259 -7.93 -4.97 5.24
N LEU A 260 -7.91 -4.14 6.25
CA LEU A 260 -6.70 -3.60 6.84
C LEU A 260 -6.15 -4.67 7.79
N ILE A 261 -4.93 -5.08 7.55
CA ILE A 261 -4.13 -5.98 8.39
C ILE A 261 -3.76 -5.26 9.67
#